data_5987f301285235ae05e702cd817fb780
#
_entry.id   5987f301285235ae05e702cd817fb780
#
_cell.length_a   1.000
_cell.length_b   1.000
_cell.length_c   1.000
_cell.angle_alpha   90.00
_cell.angle_beta   90.00
_cell.angle_gamma   90.00
#
_symmetry.space_group_name_H-M   'P 1'
#
loop_
_entity.id
_entity.type
_entity.pdbx_description
1 polymer ?
#
loop_
_entity_poly.entity_id
_entity_poly.type
_entity_poly.pdbx_seq_one_letter_code
_entity_poly.pdbx_strand_id
1 'polypeptide(L)'
;VGFEGGQGANGEADPLGGGLPSHDRALALVWGDTMLRRGSLSLPPTERPTEAPLYTVRGGRENTRRWWLETVDLSQLYATAWPRDDFRNVRITFIGMAAAPKMPAVRGRVAGMLLSH
;
A
#
# COMPACT_ATOMS: atom_id res chain seq x y z
N VAL A 1 -3.03 -2.53 -1.54
CA VAL A 1 -4.40 -2.00 -1.65
C VAL A 1 -4.54 -1.35 -3.00
N GLY A 2 -5.54 -1.76 -3.78
CA GLY A 2 -5.90 -1.15 -5.07
C GLY A 2 -7.09 -0.20 -4.92
N PHE A 3 -7.06 0.87 -5.70
CA PHE A 3 -8.10 1.88 -5.73
C PHE A 3 -8.51 2.19 -7.17
N GLU A 4 -9.74 2.63 -7.37
CA GLU A 4 -10.29 3.08 -8.64
C GLU A 4 -11.08 4.36 -8.45
N GLY A 5 -11.11 5.23 -9.46
CA GLY A 5 -11.82 6.50 -9.47
C GLY A 5 -10.95 7.73 -9.27
N GLY A 6 -9.64 7.58 -9.21
CA GLY A 6 -8.69 8.71 -9.19
C GLY A 6 -8.62 9.43 -10.54
N GLN A 7 -8.23 10.70 -10.54
CA GLN A 7 -8.12 11.51 -11.76
C GLN A 7 -6.89 11.19 -12.62
N GLY A 8 -6.04 10.31 -12.16
CA GLY A 8 -4.80 9.96 -12.84
C GLY A 8 -4.90 8.83 -13.85
N ALA A 9 -6.09 8.36 -14.12
CA ALA A 9 -6.36 7.26 -15.04
C ALA A 9 -6.11 7.58 -16.53
N ASN A 10 -5.09 8.36 -16.83
CA ASN A 10 -4.61 8.52 -18.18
C ASN A 10 -3.80 7.30 -18.61
N GLY A 11 -4.45 6.14 -18.61
CA GLY A 11 -4.07 5.06 -19.47
C GLY A 11 -3.22 3.92 -18.91
N GLU A 12 -2.74 3.93 -17.70
CA GLU A 12 -2.16 2.73 -17.12
C GLU A 12 -3.12 2.10 -16.12
N ALA A 13 -4.00 1.26 -16.65
CA ALA A 13 -4.74 0.32 -15.85
C ALA A 13 -3.75 -0.67 -15.23
N ASP A 14 -3.98 -1.00 -13.97
CA ASP A 14 -3.27 -2.05 -13.24
C ASP A 14 -1.78 -1.80 -12.95
N PRO A 15 -1.41 -0.76 -12.19
CA PRO A 15 0.00 -0.46 -11.86
C PRO A 15 0.76 -1.61 -11.17
N LEU A 16 0.06 -2.58 -10.58
CA LEU A 16 0.66 -3.78 -9.99
C LEU A 16 0.70 -4.98 -10.95
N GLY A 17 0.25 -4.81 -12.20
CA GLY A 17 0.24 -5.86 -13.21
C GLY A 17 -1.07 -6.63 -13.31
N GLY A 18 -1.19 -7.42 -14.38
CA GLY A 18 -2.39 -8.17 -14.70
C GLY A 18 -2.69 -9.29 -13.69
N GLY A 19 -3.97 -9.69 -13.65
CA GLY A 19 -4.47 -10.74 -12.76
C GLY A 19 -5.02 -10.26 -11.43
N LEU A 20 -4.88 -8.98 -11.11
CA LEU A 20 -5.54 -8.32 -9.99
C LEU A 20 -6.84 -7.63 -10.45
N PRO A 21 -7.79 -7.34 -9.56
CA PRO A 21 -8.93 -6.50 -9.90
C PRO A 21 -8.49 -5.17 -10.49
N SER A 22 -9.29 -4.61 -11.39
CA SER A 22 -8.99 -3.33 -12.05
C SER A 22 -8.74 -2.24 -11.02
N HIS A 23 -7.68 -1.47 -11.23
CA HIS A 23 -7.28 -0.38 -10.34
C HIS A 23 -6.46 0.66 -11.11
N ASP A 24 -6.59 1.91 -10.75
CA ASP A 24 -5.82 3.01 -11.33
C ASP A 24 -4.75 3.55 -10.36
N ARG A 25 -4.86 3.20 -9.09
CA ARG A 25 -3.90 3.52 -8.03
C ARG A 25 -3.63 2.29 -7.17
N ALA A 26 -2.42 2.18 -6.68
CA ALA A 26 -2.05 1.14 -5.73
C ALA A 26 -1.20 1.73 -4.60
N LEU A 27 -1.42 1.25 -3.38
CA LEU A 27 -0.65 1.60 -2.19
C LEU A 27 -0.15 0.30 -1.54
N ALA A 28 1.13 0.21 -1.28
CA ALA A 28 1.71 -0.91 -0.57
C ALA A 28 1.91 -0.58 0.91
N LEU A 29 1.36 -1.43 1.77
CA LEU A 29 1.62 -1.43 3.20
C LEU A 29 2.76 -2.41 3.46
N VAL A 30 3.86 -1.93 4.03
CA VAL A 30 5.08 -2.74 4.14
C VAL A 30 5.57 -2.87 5.57
N TRP A 31 6.26 -3.97 5.84
CA TRP A 31 7.10 -4.11 7.02
C TRP A 31 8.50 -3.60 6.69
N GLY A 32 8.96 -2.57 7.38
CA GLY A 32 10.27 -1.95 7.13
C GLY A 32 11.43 -2.66 7.84
N ASP A 33 12.63 -2.37 7.42
CA ASP A 33 13.85 -2.92 8.01
C ASP A 33 14.11 -2.37 9.43
N THR A 34 13.62 -1.19 9.74
CA THR A 34 13.79 -0.52 11.02
C THR A 34 12.47 0.05 11.54
N MET A 35 12.31 0.03 12.86
CA MET A 35 11.16 0.63 13.54
C MET A 35 11.07 2.15 13.33
N LEU A 36 12.19 2.81 13.03
CA LEU A 36 12.24 4.27 12.85
C LEU A 36 11.43 4.78 11.66
N ARG A 37 11.12 3.91 10.70
CA ARG A 37 10.30 4.26 9.52
C ARG A 37 8.81 4.05 9.73
N ARG A 38 8.38 3.58 10.88
CA ARG A 38 6.95 3.40 11.16
C ARG A 38 6.17 4.68 10.92
N GLY A 39 5.06 4.59 10.20
CA GLY A 39 4.22 5.74 9.87
C GLY A 39 4.73 6.60 8.72
N SER A 40 5.84 6.24 8.07
CA SER A 40 6.35 7.00 6.93
C SER A 40 5.72 6.54 5.61
N LEU A 41 5.36 7.49 4.76
CA LEU A 41 4.93 7.28 3.38
C LEU A 41 6.07 7.68 2.45
N SER A 42 6.57 6.74 1.66
CA SER A 42 7.56 6.96 0.62
C SER A 42 6.88 7.00 -0.73
N LEU A 43 6.97 8.12 -1.42
CA LEU A 43 6.46 8.26 -2.78
C LEU A 43 7.44 7.65 -3.78
N PRO A 44 6.96 7.15 -4.93
CA PRO A 44 7.82 6.64 -5.98
C PRO A 44 8.74 7.76 -6.51
N PRO A 45 9.95 7.40 -6.96
CA PRO A 45 10.85 8.36 -7.58
C PRO A 45 10.27 8.89 -8.90
N THR A 46 10.67 10.10 -9.27
CA THR A 46 10.17 10.78 -10.49
C THR A 46 10.40 9.97 -11.76
N GLU A 47 11.48 9.17 -11.79
CA GLU A 47 11.83 8.32 -12.92
C GLU A 47 10.93 7.07 -13.03
N ARG A 48 10.23 6.73 -11.98
CA ARG A 48 9.33 5.55 -11.89
C ARG A 48 8.00 5.91 -11.24
N PRO A 49 7.25 6.83 -11.83
CA PRO A 49 6.02 7.36 -11.23
C PRO A 49 4.89 6.31 -11.12
N THR A 50 5.01 5.21 -11.84
CA THR A 50 4.04 4.09 -11.83
C THR A 50 4.24 3.12 -10.68
N GLU A 51 5.37 3.17 -9.96
CA GLU A 51 5.57 2.36 -8.78
C GLU A 51 4.59 2.78 -7.66
N ALA A 52 4.10 1.80 -6.92
CA ALA A 52 3.19 2.08 -5.82
C ALA A 52 3.91 2.82 -4.67
N PRO A 53 3.32 3.88 -4.09
CA PRO A 53 3.77 4.43 -2.82
C PRO A 53 3.85 3.35 -1.74
N LEU A 54 4.84 3.46 -0.86
CA LEU A 54 5.09 2.50 0.21
C LEU A 54 4.81 3.16 1.57
N TYR A 55 3.88 2.62 2.33
CA TYR A 55 3.64 3.04 3.71
C TYR A 55 4.17 2.00 4.68
N THR A 56 5.08 2.41 5.56
CA THR A 56 5.66 1.52 6.56
C THR A 56 4.76 1.43 7.78
N VAL A 57 4.01 0.35 7.90
CA VAL A 57 3.11 0.11 9.05
C VAL A 57 3.91 -0.20 10.31
N ARG A 58 4.98 -0.96 10.17
CA ARG A 58 5.90 -1.34 11.25
C ARG A 58 7.22 -1.80 10.66
N GLY A 59 8.22 -2.00 11.48
CA GLY A 59 9.51 -2.53 11.07
C GLY A 59 10.35 -3.00 12.24
N GLY A 60 11.54 -3.50 11.91
CA GLY A 60 12.54 -3.94 12.87
C GLY A 60 12.39 -5.41 13.30
N ARG A 61 13.54 -6.03 13.53
CA ARG A 61 13.62 -7.44 13.98
C ARG A 61 13.07 -7.64 15.40
N GLU A 62 13.16 -6.63 16.23
CA GLU A 62 12.65 -6.60 17.60
C GLU A 62 11.13 -6.74 17.68
N ASN A 63 10.44 -6.42 16.60
CA ASN A 63 8.99 -6.52 16.49
C ASN A 63 8.51 -7.85 15.87
N THR A 64 9.43 -8.73 15.50
CA THR A 64 9.09 -10.06 14.96
C THR A 64 8.62 -11.04 16.05
N ARG A 65 8.00 -12.16 15.64
CA ARG A 65 7.51 -13.24 16.52
C ARG A 65 6.38 -12.82 17.48
N ARG A 66 5.69 -11.72 17.16
CA ARG A 66 4.53 -11.24 17.92
C ARG A 66 3.40 -10.90 16.96
N TRP A 67 2.19 -10.95 17.47
CA TRP A 67 1.03 -10.39 16.79
C TRP A 67 0.93 -8.91 17.11
N TRP A 68 0.67 -8.14 16.09
CA TRP A 68 0.45 -6.70 16.19
C TRP A 68 -0.88 -6.35 15.54
N LEU A 69 -1.65 -5.50 16.22
CA LEU A 69 -2.78 -4.85 15.61
C LEU A 69 -2.28 -3.57 14.92
N GLU A 70 -2.54 -3.49 13.63
CA GLU A 70 -2.22 -2.29 12.84
C GLU A 70 -3.52 -1.63 12.39
N THR A 71 -3.60 -0.33 12.60
CA THR A 71 -4.69 0.52 12.11
C THR A 71 -4.10 1.54 11.15
N VAL A 72 -4.68 1.63 9.97
CA VAL A 72 -4.20 2.51 8.90
C VAL A 72 -5.37 3.31 8.36
N ASP A 73 -5.24 4.63 8.34
CA ASP A 73 -6.17 5.51 7.68
C ASP A 73 -5.84 5.58 6.17
N LEU A 74 -6.54 4.77 5.40
CA LEU A 74 -6.34 4.69 3.95
C LEU A 74 -6.76 5.97 3.24
N SER A 75 -7.76 6.69 3.76
CA SER A 75 -8.23 7.96 3.19
C SER A 75 -7.16 9.03 3.30
N GLN A 76 -6.55 9.14 4.47
CA GLN A 76 -5.45 10.08 4.70
C GLN A 76 -4.23 9.74 3.84
N LEU A 77 -3.86 8.47 3.76
CA LEU A 77 -2.73 8.03 2.94
C LEU A 77 -2.99 8.29 1.45
N TYR A 78 -4.20 8.02 0.97
CA TYR A 78 -4.59 8.31 -0.40
C TYR A 78 -4.45 9.80 -0.72
N ALA A 79 -5.04 10.65 0.10
CA ALA A 79 -4.99 12.11 -0.10
C ALA A 79 -3.55 12.65 -0.06
N THR A 80 -2.68 12.06 0.74
CA THR A 80 -1.26 12.44 0.80
C THR A 80 -0.48 11.97 -0.43
N ALA A 81 -0.74 10.75 -0.90
CA ALA A 81 -0.06 10.19 -2.07
C ALA A 81 -0.50 10.83 -3.38
N TRP A 82 -1.80 11.15 -3.49
CA TRP A 82 -2.40 11.71 -4.71
C TRP A 82 -3.26 12.94 -4.42
N PRO A 83 -2.64 14.08 -4.05
CA PRO A 83 -3.35 15.27 -3.59
C PRO A 83 -4.18 15.97 -4.68
N ARG A 84 -4.01 15.58 -5.93
CA ARG A 84 -4.77 16.14 -7.07
C ARG A 84 -6.02 15.34 -7.41
N ASP A 85 -6.17 14.15 -6.85
CA ASP A 85 -7.32 13.30 -7.11
C ASP A 85 -8.54 13.75 -6.30
N ASP A 86 -9.74 13.64 -6.88
CA ASP A 86 -10.99 13.82 -6.14
C ASP A 86 -11.34 12.53 -5.40
N PHE A 87 -10.86 12.40 -4.17
CA PHE A 87 -11.02 11.20 -3.37
C PHE A 87 -12.48 10.84 -3.04
N ARG A 88 -13.46 11.73 -3.26
CA ARG A 88 -14.88 11.45 -3.02
C ARG A 88 -15.44 10.34 -3.90
N ASN A 89 -14.84 10.17 -5.07
CA ASN A 89 -15.23 9.15 -6.03
C ASN A 89 -14.33 7.90 -6.00
N VAL A 90 -13.32 7.91 -5.14
CA VAL A 90 -12.36 6.80 -5.03
C VAL A 90 -12.96 5.67 -4.21
N ARG A 91 -12.80 4.45 -4.71
CA ARG A 91 -13.20 3.23 -4.02
C ARG A 91 -12.04 2.24 -3.93
N ILE A 92 -12.00 1.46 -2.89
CA ILE A 92 -11.09 0.32 -2.77
C ILE A 92 -11.63 -0.82 -3.65
N THR A 93 -10.80 -1.33 -4.55
CA THR A 93 -11.16 -2.46 -5.42
C THR A 93 -10.66 -3.77 -4.89
N PHE A 94 -9.52 -3.78 -4.20
CA PHE A 94 -9.01 -4.98 -3.55
C PHE A 94 -8.04 -4.66 -2.42
N ILE A 95 -7.89 -5.62 -1.52
CA ILE A 95 -6.77 -5.73 -0.60
C ILE A 95 -6.15 -7.10 -0.83
N GLY A 96 -4.86 -7.13 -1.12
CA GLY A 96 -4.12 -8.34 -1.38
C GLY A 96 -2.83 -8.39 -0.58
N MET A 97 -2.22 -9.57 -0.57
CA MET A 97 -0.89 -9.78 0.00
C MET A 97 0.08 -10.17 -1.10
N ALA A 98 1.29 -9.61 -1.03
CA ALA A 98 2.36 -9.93 -1.96
C ALA A 98 3.65 -10.25 -1.20
N ALA A 99 4.44 -11.16 -1.75
CA ALA A 99 5.80 -11.42 -1.29
C ALA A 99 6.81 -10.84 -2.29
N ALA A 100 7.81 -10.13 -1.79
CA ALA A 100 8.89 -9.62 -2.64
C ALA A 100 9.88 -10.74 -2.98
N PRO A 101 10.15 -11.02 -4.27
CA PRO A 101 10.95 -12.18 -4.68
C PRO A 101 12.46 -12.04 -4.41
N LYS A 102 12.94 -10.89 -3.97
CA LYS A 102 14.38 -10.62 -3.79
C LYS A 102 14.88 -10.72 -2.36
N MET A 103 14.05 -11.12 -1.42
CA MET A 103 14.41 -11.24 -0.01
C MET A 103 14.66 -12.70 0.37
N PRO A 104 15.56 -12.99 1.34
CA PRO A 104 15.61 -14.31 1.94
C PRO A 104 14.21 -14.68 2.46
N ALA A 105 13.87 -15.97 2.46
CA ALA A 105 12.55 -16.46 2.80
C ALA A 105 12.03 -15.85 4.11
N VAL A 106 11.04 -14.97 4.01
CA VAL A 106 10.36 -14.33 5.13
C VAL A 106 8.98 -14.92 5.26
N ARG A 107 8.58 -15.26 6.48
CA ARG A 107 7.23 -15.72 6.78
C ARG A 107 6.45 -14.58 7.42
N GLY A 108 5.38 -14.17 6.77
CA GLY A 108 4.37 -13.27 7.32
C GLY A 108 3.07 -14.01 7.56
N ARG A 109 2.33 -13.61 8.58
CA ARG A 109 0.98 -14.09 8.86
C ARG A 109 0.08 -12.89 9.07
N VAL A 110 -1.10 -12.94 8.46
CA VAL A 110 -2.13 -11.92 8.62
C VAL A 110 -3.41 -12.60 9.06
N ALA A 111 -4.13 -11.99 9.97
CA ALA A 111 -5.44 -12.45 10.42
C ALA A 111 -6.34 -11.24 10.73
N GLY A 112 -7.64 -11.42 10.53
CA GLY A 112 -8.64 -10.46 10.98
C GLY A 112 -8.56 -9.09 10.29
N MET A 113 -8.50 -9.02 8.96
CA MET A 113 -8.62 -7.74 8.26
C MET A 113 -10.05 -7.20 8.37
N LEU A 114 -10.18 -5.93 8.75
CA LEU A 114 -11.43 -5.20 8.83
C LEU A 114 -11.29 -3.87 8.10
N LEU A 115 -12.22 -3.56 7.21
CA LEU A 115 -12.41 -2.23 6.66
C LEU A 115 -13.57 -1.57 7.39
N SER A 116 -13.37 -0.35 7.82
CA SER A 116 -14.41 0.50 8.41
C SER A 116 -14.35 1.90 7.82
N HIS A 117 -15.45 2.58 7.83
CA HIS A 117 -15.55 4.00 7.50
C HIS A 117 -16.04 4.81 8.69
#